data_93994773e40fcd5b94ecd2250476757d
#
_entry.id   93994773e40fcd5b94ecd2250476757d
#
_cell.length_a   1.000
_cell.length_b   1.000
_cell.length_c   1.000
_cell.angle_alpha   90.00
_cell.angle_beta   90.00
_cell.angle_gamma   90.00
#
_symmetry.space_group_name_H-M   'P 1'
#
loop_
_entity.id
_entity.type
_entity.pdbx_description
1 polymer ?
#
loop_
_entity_poly.entity_id
_entity_poly.type
_entity_poly.pdbx_seq_one_letter_code
_entity_poly.pdbx_strand_id
1 'polypeptide(L)'
;MSKSSLGLDFFNLDVNIFNDAKIIKLIHRYGPLGFMSYYLILTNVFMNGYYLEVSTNDLAYILLNGIGGKYINGKNKLQEIILYLAYIDLIDKDLLHKNVVTSKGIQKRFLVATRSRKSQDLSKYWLLDEKENKNDIVEEVIKDQKKKTKKQRIQERRIKDINEHAPKKHYLTSCLIEYRYINEYSLDIYKYNELFEDLLHRYDGDTLYQAVRYLCNYASRSNTKIDDRYKFFETSITKNLERLTNEHNNMSIEDLFKSLIHS
;
A
#
# COMPACT_ATOMS: atom_id res chain seq x y z
N MET A 1 7.94 -9.40 46.16
CA MET A 1 8.88 -9.13 45.04
C MET A 1 8.12 -9.29 43.76
N SER A 2 7.81 -8.19 43.03
CA SER A 2 7.16 -8.28 41.72
C SER A 2 8.15 -8.89 40.74
N LYS A 3 7.80 -10.04 40.14
CA LYS A 3 8.50 -10.55 38.96
C LYS A 3 8.53 -9.41 37.90
N SER A 4 9.72 -8.87 37.62
CA SER A 4 9.85 -7.98 36.47
C SER A 4 9.44 -8.79 35.24
N SER A 5 8.25 -8.51 34.65
CA SER A 5 7.84 -9.18 33.43
C SER A 5 8.85 -8.83 32.37
N LEU A 6 9.50 -9.81 31.76
CA LEU A 6 10.44 -9.59 30.65
C LEU A 6 9.69 -8.98 29.46
N GLY A 7 8.42 -9.31 29.30
CA GLY A 7 7.56 -8.89 28.19
C GLY A 7 7.09 -7.45 28.24
N LEU A 8 6.44 -7.03 27.16
CA LEU A 8 5.81 -5.72 26.98
C LEU A 8 4.29 -5.90 26.88
N ASP A 9 3.52 -5.03 27.55
CA ASP A 9 2.08 -4.95 27.41
C ASP A 9 1.68 -4.20 26.13
N PHE A 10 2.57 -3.30 25.64
CA PHE A 10 2.41 -2.57 24.40
C PHE A 10 3.78 -2.24 23.79
N PHE A 11 3.81 -2.06 22.46
CA PHE A 11 4.99 -1.59 21.74
C PHE A 11 4.58 -0.59 20.65
N ASN A 12 5.48 0.36 20.37
CA ASN A 12 5.24 1.37 19.33
C ASN A 12 5.54 0.80 17.96
N LEU A 13 4.59 0.96 17.05
CA LEU A 13 4.81 0.74 15.63
C LEU A 13 5.22 2.06 14.96
N ASP A 14 6.29 2.04 14.15
CA ASP A 14 6.70 3.21 13.40
C ASP A 14 5.63 3.56 12.36
N VAL A 15 5.16 4.81 12.33
CA VAL A 15 4.19 5.30 11.32
C VAL A 15 4.73 5.17 9.90
N ASN A 16 6.05 5.08 9.74
CA ASN A 16 6.76 4.89 8.47
C ASN A 16 6.97 3.43 8.07
N ILE A 17 6.42 2.48 8.81
CA ILE A 17 6.68 1.06 8.59
C ILE A 17 6.40 0.64 7.14
N PHE A 18 5.39 1.22 6.50
CA PHE A 18 5.03 0.94 5.10
C PHE A 18 6.01 1.53 4.07
N ASN A 19 6.93 2.40 4.50
CA ASN A 19 8.02 2.94 3.69
C ASN A 19 9.34 2.17 3.88
N ASP A 20 9.36 1.17 4.76
CA ASP A 20 10.52 0.29 4.95
C ASP A 20 10.65 -0.65 3.74
N ALA A 21 11.83 -0.69 3.13
CA ALA A 21 12.10 -1.49 1.93
C ALA A 21 11.83 -2.99 2.13
N LYS A 22 12.05 -3.52 3.34
CA LYS A 22 11.80 -4.94 3.66
C LYS A 22 10.29 -5.20 3.78
N ILE A 23 9.55 -4.27 4.39
CA ILE A 23 8.09 -4.36 4.50
C ILE A 23 7.43 -4.21 3.13
N ILE A 24 7.92 -3.29 2.28
CA ILE A 24 7.46 -3.17 0.89
C ILE A 24 7.65 -4.49 0.14
N LYS A 25 8.82 -5.13 0.22
CA LYS A 25 9.08 -6.45 -0.39
C LYS A 25 8.13 -7.53 0.14
N LEU A 26 7.87 -7.53 1.45
CA LEU A 26 6.95 -8.48 2.08
C LEU A 26 5.53 -8.32 1.55
N ILE A 27 5.03 -7.08 1.51
CA ILE A 27 3.68 -6.76 1.03
C ILE A 27 3.55 -7.05 -0.47
N HIS A 28 4.56 -6.73 -1.28
CA HIS A 28 4.57 -7.05 -2.71
C HIS A 28 4.43 -8.56 -2.98
N ARG A 29 5.05 -9.40 -2.14
CA ARG A 29 5.04 -10.85 -2.35
C ARG A 29 3.81 -11.54 -1.77
N TYR A 30 3.36 -11.11 -0.59
CA TYR A 30 2.31 -11.83 0.18
C TYR A 30 1.10 -10.98 0.53
N GLY A 31 1.07 -9.72 0.08
CA GLY A 31 -0.03 -8.80 0.39
C GLY A 31 -0.22 -8.52 1.88
N PRO A 32 -1.45 -8.23 2.29
CA PRO A 32 -1.79 -7.97 3.70
C PRO A 32 -1.46 -9.15 4.62
N LEU A 33 -1.52 -10.39 4.10
CA LEU A 33 -1.21 -11.60 4.84
C LEU A 33 0.24 -11.61 5.34
N GLY A 34 1.19 -11.18 4.49
CA GLY A 34 2.60 -11.07 4.86
C GLY A 34 2.81 -10.10 6.01
N PHE A 35 2.21 -8.90 5.90
CA PHE A 35 2.32 -7.89 6.95
C PHE A 35 1.65 -8.33 8.26
N MET A 36 0.45 -8.91 8.20
CA MET A 36 -0.25 -9.41 9.38
C MET A 36 0.54 -10.53 10.07
N SER A 37 1.15 -11.45 9.30
CA SER A 37 2.02 -12.50 9.85
C SER A 37 3.20 -11.89 10.60
N TYR A 38 3.88 -10.90 10.02
CA TYR A 38 4.99 -10.21 10.69
C TYR A 38 4.55 -9.47 11.94
N TYR A 39 3.41 -8.78 11.89
CA TYR A 39 2.86 -8.06 13.04
C TYR A 39 2.53 -9.01 14.19
N LEU A 40 1.90 -10.16 13.92
CA LEU A 40 1.61 -11.19 14.93
C LEU A 40 2.88 -11.81 15.50
N ILE A 41 3.93 -11.97 14.70
CA ILE A 41 5.23 -12.40 15.20
C ILE A 41 5.79 -11.37 16.18
N LEU A 42 5.76 -10.08 15.83
CA LEU A 42 6.23 -9.02 16.73
C LEU A 42 5.46 -9.00 18.04
N THR A 43 4.13 -9.14 18.03
CA THR A 43 3.31 -9.19 19.26
C THR A 43 3.71 -10.36 20.13
N ASN A 44 3.86 -11.55 19.57
CA ASN A 44 4.25 -12.74 20.33
C ASN A 44 5.68 -12.63 20.88
N VAL A 45 6.62 -12.09 20.10
CA VAL A 45 7.98 -11.85 20.60
C VAL A 45 7.98 -10.85 21.74
N PHE A 46 7.33 -9.70 21.59
CA PHE A 46 7.35 -8.66 22.62
C PHE A 46 6.55 -9.03 23.88
N MET A 47 5.54 -9.86 23.78
CA MET A 47 4.89 -10.45 24.96
C MET A 47 5.86 -11.30 25.81
N ASN A 48 6.88 -11.89 25.19
CA ASN A 48 7.89 -12.71 25.84
C ASN A 48 9.22 -11.97 26.12
N GLY A 49 9.36 -10.72 25.63
CA GLY A 49 10.57 -9.92 25.77
C GLY A 49 11.08 -9.44 24.41
N TYR A 50 12.25 -9.94 23.99
CA TYR A 50 12.89 -9.58 22.72
C TYR A 50 13.19 -10.79 21.84
N TYR A 51 12.84 -11.99 22.28
CA TYR A 51 12.94 -13.23 21.52
C TYR A 51 11.78 -14.17 21.88
N LEU A 52 11.54 -15.16 21.02
CA LEU A 52 10.57 -16.22 21.22
C LEU A 52 11.19 -17.56 20.83
N GLU A 53 11.25 -18.50 21.76
CA GLU A 53 11.68 -19.89 21.50
C GLU A 53 10.48 -20.67 20.97
N VAL A 54 10.45 -20.91 19.66
CA VAL A 54 9.34 -21.58 18.99
C VAL A 54 9.79 -22.21 17.68
N SER A 55 9.33 -23.42 17.36
CA SER A 55 9.59 -24.02 16.06
C SER A 55 8.83 -23.27 14.95
N THR A 56 9.36 -23.29 13.72
CA THR A 56 8.68 -22.70 12.55
C THR A 56 7.27 -23.30 12.35
N ASN A 57 7.10 -24.59 12.68
CA ASN A 57 5.81 -25.27 12.59
C ASN A 57 4.81 -24.73 13.62
N ASP A 58 5.21 -24.61 14.88
CA ASP A 58 4.35 -24.11 15.96
C ASP A 58 4.05 -22.63 15.78
N LEU A 59 5.03 -21.84 15.32
CA LEU A 59 4.83 -20.46 14.96
C LEU A 59 3.77 -20.31 13.87
N ALA A 60 3.80 -21.17 12.84
CA ALA A 60 2.78 -21.17 11.81
C ALA A 60 1.37 -21.48 12.35
N TYR A 61 1.24 -22.34 13.37
CA TYR A 61 -0.04 -22.56 14.05
C TYR A 61 -0.49 -21.34 14.87
N ILE A 62 0.42 -20.67 15.55
CA ILE A 62 0.12 -19.43 16.29
C ILE A 62 -0.41 -18.37 15.31
N LEU A 63 0.25 -18.21 14.16
CA LEU A 63 -0.18 -17.27 13.12
C LEU A 63 -1.54 -17.65 12.52
N LEU A 64 -1.76 -18.94 12.25
CA LEU A 64 -3.02 -19.44 11.72
C LEU A 64 -4.20 -19.11 12.65
N ASN A 65 -4.02 -19.30 13.94
CA ASN A 65 -5.01 -18.97 14.95
C ASN A 65 -5.26 -17.46 15.04
N GLY A 66 -4.20 -16.65 14.96
CA GLY A 66 -4.31 -15.18 15.03
C GLY A 66 -4.91 -14.52 13.80
N ILE A 67 -4.73 -15.10 12.61
CA ILE A 67 -5.26 -14.57 11.33
C ILE A 67 -6.65 -15.13 11.05
N GLY A 68 -6.90 -16.37 11.44
CA GLY A 68 -8.14 -17.09 11.20
C GLY A 68 -8.15 -17.91 9.90
N GLY A 69 -8.55 -19.17 10.03
CA GLY A 69 -8.52 -20.16 8.94
C GLY A 69 -9.40 -19.85 7.72
N LYS A 70 -10.33 -18.88 7.82
CA LYS A 70 -11.16 -18.44 6.69
C LYS A 70 -10.34 -17.80 5.55
N TYR A 71 -9.19 -17.20 5.89
CA TYR A 71 -8.37 -16.45 4.94
C TYR A 71 -7.12 -17.20 4.48
N ILE A 72 -6.87 -18.39 5.02
CA ILE A 72 -5.63 -19.15 4.75
C ILE A 72 -5.95 -20.62 4.60
N ASN A 73 -5.58 -21.19 3.46
CA ASN A 73 -5.70 -22.61 3.20
C ASN A 73 -4.49 -23.38 3.77
N GLY A 74 -4.39 -23.43 5.11
CA GLY A 74 -3.39 -24.23 5.80
C GLY A 74 -2.08 -23.51 6.17
N LYS A 75 -1.27 -24.21 6.95
CA LYS A 75 -0.03 -23.67 7.58
C LYS A 75 1.15 -23.50 6.63
N ASN A 76 1.18 -24.22 5.50
CA ASN A 76 2.34 -24.23 4.59
C ASN A 76 2.65 -22.83 4.06
N LYS A 77 1.60 -22.05 3.76
CA LYS A 77 1.78 -20.67 3.30
C LYS A 77 2.38 -19.77 4.38
N LEU A 78 2.02 -20.00 5.63
CA LEU A 78 2.59 -19.26 6.76
C LEU A 78 4.05 -19.65 7.02
N GLN A 79 4.40 -20.93 6.89
CA GLN A 79 5.79 -21.38 6.97
C GLN A 79 6.64 -20.73 5.87
N GLU A 80 6.12 -20.66 4.64
CA GLU A 80 6.79 -19.95 3.53
C GLU A 80 7.02 -18.46 3.88
N ILE A 81 6.03 -17.79 4.47
CA ILE A 81 6.15 -16.39 4.90
C ILE A 81 7.21 -16.26 5.99
N ILE A 82 7.23 -17.14 7.00
CA ILE A 82 8.23 -17.11 8.08
C ILE A 82 9.65 -17.24 7.50
N LEU A 83 9.87 -18.17 6.58
CA LEU A 83 11.17 -18.34 5.92
C LEU A 83 11.54 -17.12 5.07
N TYR A 84 10.56 -16.50 4.42
CA TYR A 84 10.80 -15.28 3.66
C TYR A 84 11.14 -14.08 4.55
N LEU A 85 10.53 -13.97 5.73
CA LEU A 85 10.89 -12.94 6.72
C LEU A 85 12.36 -13.04 7.12
N ALA A 86 12.88 -14.27 7.28
CA ALA A 86 14.30 -14.50 7.52
C ALA A 86 15.16 -14.18 6.27
N TYR A 87 14.69 -14.49 5.08
CA TYR A 87 15.40 -14.19 3.83
C TYR A 87 15.58 -12.67 3.61
N ILE A 88 14.62 -11.85 4.02
CA ILE A 88 14.69 -10.38 3.91
C ILE A 88 15.20 -9.71 5.20
N ASP A 89 15.79 -10.45 6.14
CA ASP A 89 16.34 -10.01 7.42
C ASP A 89 15.37 -9.22 8.31
N LEU A 90 14.10 -9.54 8.31
CA LEU A 90 13.14 -9.09 9.33
C LEU A 90 13.20 -9.96 10.58
N ILE A 91 13.61 -11.23 10.42
CA ILE A 91 13.95 -12.18 11.46
C ILE A 91 15.37 -12.68 11.20
N ASP A 92 16.13 -12.96 12.25
CA ASP A 92 17.48 -13.52 12.15
C ASP A 92 17.42 -14.97 11.65
N LYS A 93 18.15 -15.26 10.57
CA LYS A 93 18.12 -16.56 9.92
C LYS A 93 18.76 -17.64 10.76
N ASP A 94 19.89 -17.35 11.40
CA ASP A 94 20.69 -18.33 12.13
C ASP A 94 20.00 -18.73 13.43
N LEU A 95 19.34 -17.77 14.08
CA LEU A 95 18.52 -18.04 15.27
C LEU A 95 17.22 -18.75 14.90
N LEU A 96 16.59 -18.44 13.78
CA LEU A 96 15.41 -19.15 13.30
C LEU A 96 15.69 -20.65 13.10
N HIS A 97 16.87 -21.02 12.56
CA HIS A 97 17.31 -22.42 12.46
C HIS A 97 17.48 -23.11 13.84
N LYS A 98 17.67 -22.33 14.88
CA LYS A 98 17.72 -22.81 16.28
C LYS A 98 16.38 -22.74 16.99
N ASN A 99 15.28 -22.55 16.25
CA ASN A 99 13.92 -22.35 16.77
C ASN A 99 13.79 -21.12 17.68
N VAL A 100 14.52 -20.05 17.36
CA VAL A 100 14.46 -18.78 18.07
C VAL A 100 14.10 -17.65 17.10
N VAL A 101 13.07 -16.92 17.43
CA VAL A 101 12.56 -15.80 16.63
C VAL A 101 12.95 -14.48 17.29
N THR A 102 13.87 -13.78 16.67
CA THR A 102 14.31 -12.42 17.03
C THR A 102 15.03 -11.78 15.84
N SER A 103 15.47 -10.54 15.96
CA SER A 103 16.39 -9.86 15.05
C SER A 103 17.00 -8.63 15.71
N LYS A 104 18.08 -8.09 15.14
CA LYS A 104 18.67 -6.81 15.59
C LYS A 104 17.63 -5.70 15.66
N GLY A 105 16.72 -5.63 14.68
CA GLY A 105 15.64 -4.64 14.66
C GLY A 105 14.62 -4.81 15.77
N ILE A 106 14.26 -6.04 16.12
CA ILE A 106 13.39 -6.37 17.28
C ILE A 106 14.07 -5.95 18.57
N GLN A 107 15.34 -6.31 18.76
CA GLN A 107 16.11 -6.00 19.96
C GLN A 107 16.30 -4.48 20.15
N LYS A 108 16.61 -3.74 19.08
CA LYS A 108 16.67 -2.27 19.12
C LYS A 108 15.34 -1.64 19.57
N ARG A 109 14.21 -2.12 19.04
CA ARG A 109 12.87 -1.65 19.46
C ARG A 109 12.57 -1.99 20.92
N PHE A 110 12.95 -3.20 21.36
CA PHE A 110 12.82 -3.59 22.75
C PHE A 110 13.59 -2.67 23.69
N LEU A 111 14.84 -2.33 23.39
CA LEU A 111 15.63 -1.38 24.16
C LEU A 111 14.95 0.00 24.30
N VAL A 112 14.40 0.50 23.19
CA VAL A 112 13.70 1.80 23.21
C VAL A 112 12.44 1.72 24.07
N ALA A 113 11.66 0.65 23.96
CA ALA A 113 10.44 0.44 24.74
C ALA A 113 10.72 0.27 26.24
N THR A 114 11.86 -0.32 26.57
CA THR A 114 12.25 -0.63 27.95
C THR A 114 13.30 0.30 28.55
N ARG A 115 13.57 1.45 27.90
CA ARG A 115 14.62 2.40 28.33
C ARG A 115 14.49 2.90 29.76
N SER A 116 13.27 2.93 30.32
CA SER A 116 13.01 3.34 31.71
C SER A 116 13.18 2.23 32.74
N ARG A 117 13.39 0.99 32.29
CA ARG A 117 13.59 -0.16 33.22
C ARG A 117 15.00 -0.12 33.82
N LYS A 118 15.09 -0.26 35.14
CA LYS A 118 16.38 -0.19 35.88
C LYS A 118 17.32 -1.36 35.55
N SER A 119 16.79 -2.55 35.29
CA SER A 119 17.58 -3.72 34.92
C SER A 119 16.85 -4.57 33.91
N GLN A 120 17.59 -5.19 33.00
CA GLN A 120 17.09 -6.09 31.98
C GLN A 120 18.12 -7.20 31.79
N ASP A 121 17.65 -8.45 31.81
CA ASP A 121 18.50 -9.58 31.42
C ASP A 121 18.47 -9.69 29.88
N LEU A 122 19.59 -9.37 29.25
CA LEU A 122 19.81 -9.44 27.82
C LEU A 122 20.83 -10.50 27.43
N SER A 123 21.03 -11.53 28.28
CA SER A 123 22.07 -12.52 28.08
C SER A 123 21.77 -13.53 26.96
N LYS A 124 20.49 -13.86 26.73
CA LYS A 124 20.09 -14.88 25.76
C LYS A 124 19.86 -14.33 24.38
N TYR A 125 20.47 -14.95 23.37
CA TYR A 125 20.23 -14.66 21.95
C TYR A 125 20.39 -13.18 21.55
N TRP A 126 21.25 -12.47 22.27
CA TRP A 126 21.53 -11.07 22.03
C TRP A 126 22.40 -10.90 20.77
N LEU A 127 21.96 -10.06 19.83
CA LEU A 127 22.59 -9.83 18.52
C LEU A 127 23.28 -8.47 18.39
N LEU A 128 23.05 -7.57 19.35
CA LEU A 128 23.67 -6.25 19.35
C LEU A 128 25.01 -6.32 20.10
N ASP A 129 25.99 -5.52 19.65
CA ASP A 129 27.30 -5.53 20.23
C ASP A 129 27.29 -5.09 21.72
N GLU A 130 27.93 -5.90 22.57
CA GLU A 130 28.04 -5.60 24.01
C GLU A 130 28.87 -4.31 24.28
N LYS A 131 29.69 -3.89 23.31
CA LYS A 131 30.52 -2.68 23.39
C LYS A 131 29.73 -1.39 23.14
N GLU A 132 28.58 -1.46 22.48
CA GLU A 132 27.73 -0.30 22.30
C GLU A 132 26.93 -0.05 23.57
N ASN A 133 27.08 1.14 24.14
CA ASN A 133 26.30 1.55 25.30
C ASN A 133 24.81 1.54 24.95
N LYS A 134 23.96 0.92 25.77
CA LYS A 134 22.49 0.84 25.56
C LYS A 134 21.89 2.22 25.28
N ASN A 135 22.40 3.25 25.95
CA ASN A 135 21.92 4.61 25.76
C ASN A 135 22.25 5.15 24.36
N ASP A 136 23.43 4.82 23.82
CA ASP A 136 23.85 5.29 22.49
C ASP A 136 22.98 4.64 21.40
N ILE A 137 22.68 3.33 21.54
CA ILE A 137 21.76 2.63 20.62
C ILE A 137 20.37 3.24 20.67
N VAL A 138 19.84 3.54 21.85
CA VAL A 138 18.53 4.17 22.03
C VAL A 138 18.49 5.56 21.41
N GLU A 139 19.54 6.37 21.64
CA GLU A 139 19.64 7.70 21.05
C GLU A 139 19.74 7.66 19.52
N GLU A 140 20.52 6.72 18.97
CA GLU A 140 20.63 6.51 17.52
C GLU A 140 19.26 6.20 16.90
N VAL A 141 18.53 5.23 17.46
CA VAL A 141 17.19 4.86 16.97
C VAL A 141 16.22 6.03 17.05
N ILE A 142 16.23 6.80 18.14
CA ILE A 142 15.38 7.98 18.31
C ILE A 142 15.77 9.09 17.31
N LYS A 143 17.06 9.31 17.09
CA LYS A 143 17.56 10.30 16.10
C LYS A 143 17.14 9.91 14.69
N ASP A 144 17.23 8.63 14.32
CA ASP A 144 16.82 8.14 13.00
C ASP A 144 15.31 8.23 12.80
N GLN A 145 14.50 7.94 13.82
CA GLN A 145 13.06 8.16 13.76
C GLN A 145 12.71 9.64 13.57
N LYS A 146 13.38 10.55 14.29
CA LYS A 146 13.20 12.00 14.13
C LYS A 146 13.61 12.50 12.74
N LYS A 147 14.70 11.98 12.16
CA LYS A 147 15.13 12.32 10.78
C LYS A 147 14.12 11.83 9.73
N LYS A 148 13.61 10.62 9.89
CA LYS A 148 12.55 10.06 9.01
C LYS A 148 11.29 10.92 9.08
N THR A 149 10.83 11.28 10.27
CA THR A 149 9.65 12.14 10.47
C THR A 149 9.83 13.53 9.84
N LYS A 150 11.04 14.12 9.93
CA LYS A 150 11.35 15.42 9.28
C LYS A 150 11.29 15.31 7.74
N LYS A 151 11.85 14.24 7.16
CA LYS A 151 11.78 14.00 5.71
C LYS A 151 10.34 13.81 5.24
N GLN A 152 9.50 13.11 6.01
CA GLN A 152 8.08 12.96 5.68
C GLN A 152 7.34 14.28 5.72
N ARG A 153 7.50 15.10 6.76
CA ARG A 153 6.86 16.43 6.81
C ARG A 153 7.25 17.31 5.62
N ILE A 154 8.49 17.18 5.14
CA ILE A 154 8.94 17.86 3.92
C ILE A 154 8.23 17.30 2.69
N GLN A 155 8.09 15.98 2.61
CA GLN A 155 7.41 15.30 1.49
C GLN A 155 5.91 15.58 1.50
N GLU A 156 5.25 15.55 2.65
CA GLU A 156 3.85 15.94 2.83
C GLU A 156 3.60 17.41 2.43
N ARG A 157 4.49 18.33 2.82
CA ARG A 157 4.43 19.73 2.36
C ARG A 157 4.54 19.83 0.84
N ARG A 158 5.50 19.11 0.22
CA ARG A 158 5.65 19.08 -1.24
C ARG A 158 4.42 18.52 -1.94
N ILE A 159 3.84 17.44 -1.40
CA ILE A 159 2.60 16.85 -1.94
C ILE A 159 1.44 17.84 -1.78
N LYS A 160 1.34 18.54 -0.66
CA LYS A 160 0.33 19.58 -0.45
C LYS A 160 0.52 20.73 -1.42
N ASP A 161 1.75 21.22 -1.59
CA ASP A 161 2.08 22.29 -2.54
C ASP A 161 1.77 21.87 -3.99
N ILE A 162 2.06 20.61 -4.37
CA ILE A 162 1.70 20.05 -5.68
C ILE A 162 0.20 19.98 -5.84
N ASN A 163 -0.55 19.52 -4.82
CA ASN A 163 -1.99 19.40 -4.88
C ASN A 163 -2.70 20.76 -4.87
N GLU A 164 -2.14 21.78 -4.20
CA GLU A 164 -2.68 23.16 -4.22
C GLU A 164 -2.44 23.84 -5.57
N HIS A 165 -1.39 23.46 -6.31
CA HIS A 165 -1.04 23.99 -7.63
C HIS A 165 -1.42 23.03 -8.78
N ALA A 166 -1.95 21.84 -8.46
CA ALA A 166 -2.44 20.93 -9.48
C ALA A 166 -3.65 21.54 -10.20
N PRO A 167 -3.72 21.49 -11.52
CA PRO A 167 -4.88 21.96 -12.26
C PRO A 167 -6.12 21.21 -11.74
N LYS A 168 -7.21 21.95 -11.46
CA LYS A 168 -8.48 21.35 -11.05
C LYS A 168 -8.84 20.28 -12.07
N LYS A 169 -9.06 19.06 -11.61
CA LYS A 169 -9.43 17.95 -12.49
C LYS A 169 -10.79 18.27 -13.13
N HIS A 170 -10.84 18.28 -14.44
CA HIS A 170 -12.10 18.35 -15.15
C HIS A 170 -12.98 17.15 -14.77
N TYR A 171 -14.31 17.30 -14.68
CA TYR A 171 -15.20 16.21 -14.24
C TYR A 171 -15.08 14.96 -15.12
N LEU A 172 -14.91 15.11 -16.44
CA LEU A 172 -14.70 13.98 -17.36
C LEU A 172 -13.33 13.31 -17.16
N THR A 173 -12.31 14.05 -16.78
CA THR A 173 -11.01 13.49 -16.40
C THR A 173 -11.14 12.67 -15.11
N SER A 174 -11.98 13.10 -14.16
CA SER A 174 -12.31 12.31 -12.98
C SER A 174 -13.03 11.02 -13.34
N CYS A 175 -13.91 11.02 -14.36
CA CYS A 175 -14.53 9.80 -14.89
C CYS A 175 -13.48 8.83 -15.48
N LEU A 176 -12.46 9.31 -16.19
CA LEU A 176 -11.39 8.47 -16.72
C LEU A 176 -10.64 7.74 -15.59
N ILE A 177 -10.43 8.41 -14.46
CA ILE A 177 -9.79 7.84 -13.28
C ILE A 177 -10.70 6.78 -12.65
N GLU A 178 -11.98 7.07 -12.47
CA GLU A 178 -12.99 6.17 -11.93
C GLU A 178 -13.11 4.88 -12.77
N TYR A 179 -13.13 5.01 -14.08
CA TYR A 179 -13.11 3.88 -15.04
C TYR A 179 -11.75 3.21 -15.18
N ARG A 180 -10.73 3.63 -14.39
CA ARG A 180 -9.36 3.11 -14.43
C ARG A 180 -8.70 3.20 -15.80
N TYR A 181 -9.16 4.12 -16.64
CA TYR A 181 -8.54 4.39 -17.94
C TYR A 181 -7.17 5.06 -17.76
N ILE A 182 -7.06 6.01 -16.84
CA ILE A 182 -5.81 6.64 -16.39
C ILE A 182 -5.65 6.51 -14.89
N ASN A 183 -4.41 6.66 -14.41
CA ASN A 183 -4.11 6.72 -12.98
C ASN A 183 -4.31 8.17 -12.49
N GLU A 184 -4.76 8.34 -11.24
CA GLU A 184 -4.94 9.65 -10.60
C GLU A 184 -3.65 10.48 -10.47
N TYR A 185 -2.48 9.84 -10.61
CA TYR A 185 -1.15 10.47 -10.61
C TYR A 185 -0.55 10.60 -12.01
N SER A 186 -1.34 10.39 -13.08
CA SER A 186 -0.86 10.49 -14.45
C SER A 186 -0.42 11.91 -14.77
N LEU A 187 0.76 12.04 -15.38
CA LEU A 187 1.27 13.32 -15.86
C LEU A 187 0.44 13.90 -17.03
N ASP A 188 -0.37 13.08 -17.65
CA ASP A 188 -1.20 13.48 -18.80
C ASP A 188 -2.56 14.08 -18.42
N ILE A 189 -2.88 14.17 -17.10
CA ILE A 189 -4.16 14.73 -16.63
C ILE A 189 -4.45 16.11 -17.24
N TYR A 190 -3.44 16.98 -17.37
CA TYR A 190 -3.61 18.30 -17.97
C TYR A 190 -4.02 18.23 -19.45
N LYS A 191 -3.47 17.28 -20.22
CA LYS A 191 -3.82 17.08 -21.63
C LYS A 191 -5.28 16.66 -21.79
N TYR A 192 -5.77 15.77 -20.91
CA TYR A 192 -7.17 15.37 -20.93
C TYR A 192 -8.10 16.52 -20.52
N ASN A 193 -7.70 17.35 -19.56
CA ASN A 193 -8.46 18.53 -19.18
C ASN A 193 -8.61 19.48 -20.37
N GLU A 194 -7.50 19.83 -21.05
CA GLU A 194 -7.51 20.69 -22.24
C GLU A 194 -8.39 20.09 -23.35
N LEU A 195 -8.24 18.79 -23.63
CA LEU A 195 -9.04 18.11 -24.64
C LEU A 195 -10.55 18.20 -24.32
N PHE A 196 -10.95 18.01 -23.07
CA PHE A 196 -12.36 18.08 -22.68
C PHE A 196 -12.91 19.51 -22.72
N GLU A 197 -12.13 20.50 -22.35
CA GLU A 197 -12.50 21.91 -22.52
C GLU A 197 -12.75 22.24 -23.98
N ASP A 198 -11.84 21.83 -24.89
CA ASP A 198 -12.00 22.04 -26.34
C ASP A 198 -13.22 21.30 -26.90
N LEU A 199 -13.48 20.09 -26.45
CA LEU A 199 -14.63 19.29 -26.91
C LEU A 199 -15.96 19.85 -26.41
N LEU A 200 -16.03 20.39 -25.18
CA LEU A 200 -17.24 21.04 -24.65
C LEU A 200 -17.63 22.31 -25.39
N HIS A 201 -16.70 22.95 -26.09
CA HIS A 201 -17.06 24.08 -27.01
C HIS A 201 -17.79 23.62 -28.27
N ARG A 202 -17.70 22.33 -28.62
CA ARG A 202 -18.25 21.79 -29.89
C ARG A 202 -19.39 20.81 -29.70
N TYR A 203 -19.44 20.12 -28.55
CA TYR A 203 -20.40 19.07 -28.24
C TYR A 203 -21.03 19.31 -26.87
N ASP A 204 -22.29 18.89 -26.73
CA ASP A 204 -22.94 18.94 -25.40
C ASP A 204 -22.32 17.96 -24.40
N GLY A 205 -22.51 18.26 -23.11
CA GLY A 205 -21.88 17.50 -22.03
C GLY A 205 -22.37 16.04 -21.94
N ASP A 206 -23.62 15.77 -22.26
CA ASP A 206 -24.21 14.42 -22.18
C ASP A 206 -23.67 13.52 -23.31
N THR A 207 -23.64 14.04 -24.54
CA THR A 207 -23.03 13.33 -25.68
C THR A 207 -21.56 13.04 -25.42
N LEU A 208 -20.84 14.01 -24.87
CA LEU A 208 -19.43 13.84 -24.53
C LEU A 208 -19.22 12.81 -23.42
N TYR A 209 -20.06 12.83 -22.39
CA TYR A 209 -20.01 11.83 -21.33
C TYR A 209 -20.27 10.40 -21.84
N GLN A 210 -21.26 10.22 -22.73
CA GLN A 210 -21.56 8.93 -23.35
C GLN A 210 -20.36 8.42 -24.18
N ALA A 211 -19.71 9.29 -24.95
CA ALA A 211 -18.51 8.95 -25.72
C ALA A 211 -17.35 8.53 -24.83
N VAL A 212 -17.10 9.26 -23.74
CA VAL A 212 -16.08 8.92 -22.72
C VAL A 212 -16.36 7.54 -22.12
N ARG A 213 -17.58 7.30 -21.66
CA ARG A 213 -17.99 6.02 -21.08
C ARG A 213 -17.82 4.85 -22.05
N TYR A 214 -18.21 5.06 -23.31
CA TYR A 214 -18.04 4.05 -24.35
C TYR A 214 -16.57 3.67 -24.53
N LEU A 215 -15.67 4.65 -24.67
CA LEU A 215 -14.25 4.41 -24.87
C LEU A 215 -13.58 3.74 -23.68
N CYS A 216 -13.93 4.13 -22.46
CA CYS A 216 -13.43 3.47 -21.27
C CYS A 216 -13.82 2.00 -21.22
N ASN A 217 -15.08 1.68 -21.52
CA ASN A 217 -15.57 0.32 -21.60
C ASN A 217 -14.93 -0.49 -22.73
N TYR A 218 -14.72 0.14 -23.89
CA TYR A 218 -14.00 -0.48 -25.01
C TYR A 218 -12.57 -0.84 -24.64
N ALA A 219 -11.82 0.12 -24.09
CA ALA A 219 -10.43 -0.09 -23.68
C ALA A 219 -10.27 -1.15 -22.60
N SER A 220 -11.26 -1.30 -21.70
CA SER A 220 -11.25 -2.32 -20.64
C SER A 220 -11.49 -3.75 -21.17
N ARG A 221 -12.19 -3.90 -22.29
CA ARG A 221 -12.53 -5.20 -22.90
C ARG A 221 -11.55 -5.63 -24.01
N SER A 222 -10.80 -4.70 -24.53
CA SER A 222 -9.86 -4.97 -25.62
C SER A 222 -8.62 -5.65 -25.10
N ASN A 223 -8.26 -6.81 -25.65
CA ASN A 223 -6.96 -7.46 -25.45
C ASN A 223 -5.83 -6.75 -26.21
N THR A 224 -6.14 -5.67 -26.93
CA THR A 224 -5.17 -4.90 -27.72
C THR A 224 -4.36 -4.03 -26.78
N LYS A 225 -3.05 -4.20 -26.79
CA LYS A 225 -2.13 -3.34 -26.06
C LYS A 225 -2.17 -1.94 -26.66
N ILE A 226 -2.60 -0.96 -25.89
CA ILE A 226 -2.61 0.45 -26.27
C ILE A 226 -1.29 1.05 -25.77
N ASP A 227 -0.37 1.34 -26.69
CA ASP A 227 0.97 1.87 -26.36
C ASP A 227 0.89 3.34 -25.92
N ASP A 228 0.12 4.16 -26.61
CA ASP A 228 -0.14 5.57 -26.24
C ASP A 228 -1.63 5.77 -25.97
N ARG A 229 -1.98 5.78 -24.68
CA ARG A 229 -3.38 5.91 -24.24
C ARG A 229 -3.97 7.27 -24.55
N TYR A 230 -3.18 8.35 -24.47
CA TYR A 230 -3.69 9.68 -24.75
C TYR A 230 -4.02 9.84 -26.23
N LYS A 231 -3.08 9.51 -27.12
CA LYS A 231 -3.27 9.61 -28.57
C LYS A 231 -4.41 8.72 -29.08
N PHE A 232 -4.50 7.50 -28.52
CA PHE A 232 -5.64 6.63 -28.82
C PHE A 232 -6.97 7.26 -28.40
N PHE A 233 -7.04 7.82 -27.20
CA PHE A 233 -8.25 8.45 -26.70
C PHE A 233 -8.64 9.67 -27.52
N GLU A 234 -7.72 10.59 -27.75
CA GLU A 234 -7.92 11.81 -28.54
C GLU A 234 -8.48 11.52 -29.95
N THR A 235 -7.88 10.52 -30.63
CA THR A 235 -8.33 10.13 -31.97
C THR A 235 -9.70 9.44 -31.96
N SER A 236 -9.93 8.56 -30.94
CA SER A 236 -11.14 7.75 -30.88
C SER A 236 -12.35 8.52 -30.35
N ILE A 237 -12.14 9.50 -29.46
CA ILE A 237 -13.24 10.30 -28.90
C ILE A 237 -13.87 11.17 -29.99
N THR A 238 -13.07 11.81 -30.85
CA THR A 238 -13.56 12.64 -31.95
C THR A 238 -14.40 11.81 -32.90
N LYS A 239 -13.91 10.67 -33.35
CA LYS A 239 -14.68 9.76 -34.25
C LYS A 239 -16.00 9.28 -33.65
N ASN A 240 -15.98 9.01 -32.32
CA ASN A 240 -17.19 8.53 -31.63
C ASN A 240 -18.23 9.64 -31.47
N LEU A 241 -17.79 10.88 -31.21
CA LEU A 241 -18.65 12.03 -31.13
C LEU A 241 -19.30 12.36 -32.49
N GLU A 242 -18.54 12.34 -33.59
CA GLU A 242 -19.06 12.49 -34.92
C GLU A 242 -20.13 11.45 -35.26
N ARG A 243 -19.91 10.19 -34.88
CA ARG A 243 -20.90 9.12 -35.06
C ARG A 243 -22.18 9.40 -34.26
N LEU A 244 -22.06 9.69 -32.95
CA LEU A 244 -23.20 9.99 -32.09
C LEU A 244 -24.02 11.19 -32.58
N THR A 245 -23.35 12.24 -33.02
CA THR A 245 -24.02 13.44 -33.58
C THR A 245 -24.77 13.12 -34.87
N ASN A 246 -24.19 12.30 -35.76
CA ASN A 246 -24.82 11.85 -36.99
C ASN A 246 -26.01 10.91 -36.72
N GLU A 247 -25.92 10.03 -35.76
CA GLU A 247 -27.04 9.16 -35.32
C GLU A 247 -28.20 10.03 -34.77
N HIS A 248 -27.90 11.04 -33.97
CA HIS A 248 -28.92 11.97 -33.42
C HIS A 248 -29.61 12.80 -34.54
N ASN A 249 -28.83 13.26 -35.50
CA ASN A 249 -29.37 14.06 -36.62
C ASN A 249 -30.21 13.22 -37.62
N ASN A 250 -30.00 11.90 -37.64
CA ASN A 250 -30.75 10.97 -38.48
C ASN A 250 -31.98 10.34 -37.79
N MET A 251 -32.17 10.56 -36.47
CA MET A 251 -33.40 10.17 -35.80
C MET A 251 -34.55 11.08 -36.19
N SER A 252 -35.63 10.49 -36.69
CA SER A 252 -36.87 11.25 -36.96
C SER A 252 -37.46 11.77 -35.65
N ILE A 253 -38.23 12.87 -35.77
CA ILE A 253 -38.97 13.46 -34.62
C ILE A 253 -39.87 12.41 -33.95
N GLU A 254 -40.44 11.46 -34.72
CA GLU A 254 -41.25 10.37 -34.22
C GLU A 254 -40.47 9.36 -33.37
N ASP A 255 -39.21 9.07 -33.73
CA ASP A 255 -38.32 8.17 -32.96
C ASP A 255 -37.86 8.83 -31.68
N LEU A 256 -37.64 10.14 -31.67
CA LEU A 256 -37.38 10.91 -30.46
C LEU A 256 -38.55 10.88 -29.46
N PHE A 257 -39.80 11.03 -29.96
CA PHE A 257 -40.98 10.94 -29.14
C PHE A 257 -41.19 9.51 -28.57
N LYS A 258 -40.93 8.46 -29.32
CA LYS A 258 -41.01 7.08 -28.86
C LYS A 258 -39.99 6.77 -27.78
N SER A 259 -38.77 7.32 -27.85
CA SER A 259 -37.71 7.11 -26.83
C SER A 259 -38.05 7.82 -25.52
N LEU A 260 -38.75 8.97 -25.55
CA LEU A 260 -39.18 9.74 -24.38
C LEU A 260 -40.38 9.11 -23.64
N ILE A 261 -41.19 8.31 -24.33
CA ILE A 261 -42.38 7.63 -23.72
C ILE A 261 -41.99 6.31 -23.04
N HIS A 262 -40.83 5.73 -23.34
CA HIS A 262 -40.37 4.43 -22.83
C HIS A 262 -39.16 4.52 -21.88
N SER A 263 -38.76 5.72 -21.44
CA SER A 263 -37.80 6.00 -20.36
C SER A 263 -38.53 6.43 -19.09
#